data_909100ed4309ac6fea7e947f57d28ecc
#
_entry.id   909100ed4309ac6fea7e947f57d28ecc
#
_cell.length_a   1.000
_cell.length_b   1.000
_cell.length_c   1.000
_cell.angle_alpha   90.00
_cell.angle_beta   90.00
_cell.angle_gamma   90.00
#
_symmetry.space_group_name_H-M   'P 1'
#
loop_
_entity.id
_entity.type
_entity.pdbx_description
1 polymer ?
#
loop_
_entity_poly.entity_id
_entity_poly.type
_entity_poly.pdbx_seq_one_letter_code
_entity_poly.pdbx_strand_id
1 'polypeptide(L)'
;MLKYKKGGEEMRINVSDLTFGYTQRPVLKNVTFSLTSGEFLSVVGKNGTGKSTLIKCLLKIVAVPNNTIFFDDIDINALKRFYHVGYVPQKSEITYEFPITVNEFLSYAYLKRKDAYFTSVINALDLNPIYNENINNLSGGQLQRVLIARALLNKPKLLILDEPTVSIDNESILALNNILKKLHDELTTIILSTHDLEFAREHSDCYLVLNEKYEHRFLSGKDYDDIIEYI
;
A
#
# COMPACT_ATOMS: atom_id res chain seq x y z
N MET A 1 -9.12 -23.69 -15.51
CA MET A 1 -8.50 -22.63 -16.29
C MET A 1 -9.41 -21.41 -16.19
N LEU A 2 -9.26 -20.60 -15.12
CA LEU A 2 -10.06 -19.38 -14.91
C LEU A 2 -9.62 -18.35 -15.96
N LYS A 3 -10.51 -18.05 -16.89
CA LYS A 3 -10.33 -17.00 -17.87
C LYS A 3 -10.34 -15.66 -17.13
N TYR A 4 -9.21 -15.01 -16.96
CA TYR A 4 -9.15 -13.57 -16.72
C TYR A 4 -9.90 -12.91 -17.88
N LYS A 5 -11.03 -12.27 -17.59
CA LYS A 5 -11.70 -11.42 -18.57
C LYS A 5 -10.71 -10.33 -18.96
N LYS A 6 -10.25 -10.35 -20.21
CA LYS A 6 -9.67 -9.19 -20.89
C LYS A 6 -10.79 -8.16 -21.01
N GLY A 7 -10.88 -7.23 -20.09
CA GLY A 7 -11.91 -6.19 -20.15
C GLY A 7 -12.06 -5.56 -18.77
N GLY A 8 -11.49 -4.43 -18.56
CA GLY A 8 -11.68 -3.62 -17.37
C GLY A 8 -10.36 -3.15 -16.79
N GLU A 9 -10.08 -1.89 -16.95
CA GLU A 9 -8.94 -1.18 -16.35
C GLU A 9 -9.20 -0.89 -14.86
N GLU A 10 -10.27 -1.44 -14.31
CA GLU A 10 -10.78 -1.17 -12.97
C GLU A 10 -10.33 -2.27 -11.99
N MET A 11 -10.00 -1.90 -10.76
CA MET A 11 -9.78 -2.82 -9.66
C MET A 11 -10.68 -2.40 -8.49
N ARG A 12 -11.70 -3.22 -8.19
CA ARG A 12 -12.58 -3.03 -7.04
C ARG A 12 -12.15 -3.93 -5.90
N ILE A 13 -12.21 -3.39 -4.68
CA ILE A 13 -11.91 -4.14 -3.46
C ILE A 13 -13.15 -4.12 -2.59
N ASN A 14 -13.57 -5.29 -2.13
CA ASN A 14 -14.69 -5.42 -1.22
C ASN A 14 -14.27 -6.27 -0.01
N VAL A 15 -14.43 -5.70 1.18
CA VAL A 15 -14.15 -6.37 2.45
C VAL A 15 -15.45 -6.43 3.24
N SER A 16 -15.86 -7.62 3.65
CA SER A 16 -17.11 -7.87 4.36
C SER A 16 -16.86 -8.69 5.62
N ASP A 17 -17.23 -8.12 6.77
CA ASP A 17 -17.17 -8.77 8.09
C ASP A 17 -15.83 -9.42 8.43
N LEU A 18 -14.71 -8.83 7.96
CA LEU A 18 -13.38 -9.36 8.21
C LEU A 18 -13.07 -9.30 9.69
N THR A 19 -12.94 -10.49 10.30
CA THR A 19 -12.46 -10.65 11.67
C THR A 19 -11.18 -11.46 11.65
N PHE A 20 -10.10 -10.91 12.23
CA PHE A 20 -8.78 -11.54 12.25
C PHE A 20 -8.03 -11.28 13.56
N GLY A 21 -7.27 -12.26 14.02
CA GLY A 21 -6.34 -12.16 15.13
C GLY A 21 -5.24 -13.18 15.04
N TYR A 22 -4.05 -12.86 15.54
CA TYR A 22 -2.91 -13.79 15.61
C TYR A 22 -3.05 -14.82 16.73
N THR A 23 -3.95 -14.54 17.66
CA THR A 23 -4.29 -15.40 18.81
C THR A 23 -5.81 -15.48 18.90
N GLN A 24 -6.34 -15.97 20.02
CA GLN A 24 -7.80 -15.99 20.28
C GLN A 24 -8.43 -14.58 20.39
N ARG A 25 -7.61 -13.54 20.63
CA ARG A 25 -8.10 -12.15 20.65
C ARG A 25 -8.06 -11.55 19.24
N PRO A 26 -9.19 -11.05 18.73
CA PRO A 26 -9.21 -10.41 17.43
C PRO A 26 -8.44 -9.07 17.48
N VAL A 27 -7.70 -8.79 16.41
CA VAL A 27 -7.07 -7.48 16.13
C VAL A 27 -7.94 -6.67 15.19
N LEU A 28 -8.64 -7.34 14.27
CA LEU A 28 -9.66 -6.77 13.40
C LEU A 28 -10.98 -7.45 13.72
N LYS A 29 -12.08 -6.68 13.83
CA LYS A 29 -13.39 -7.23 14.18
C LYS A 29 -14.46 -6.67 13.26
N ASN A 30 -15.07 -7.55 12.45
CA ASN A 30 -16.17 -7.27 11.53
C ASN A 30 -15.88 -6.11 10.55
N VAL A 31 -14.62 -5.92 10.14
CA VAL A 31 -14.22 -4.81 9.24
C VAL A 31 -14.92 -4.95 7.90
N THR A 32 -15.64 -3.89 7.51
CA THR A 32 -16.40 -3.83 6.26
C THR A 32 -16.15 -2.51 5.57
N PHE A 33 -15.73 -2.56 4.30
CA PHE A 33 -15.60 -1.40 3.41
C PHE A 33 -15.53 -1.85 1.95
N SER A 34 -15.76 -0.91 1.05
CA SER A 34 -15.59 -1.14 -0.39
C SER A 34 -14.84 0.02 -1.02
N LEU A 35 -13.99 -0.30 -2.01
CA LEU A 35 -13.28 0.67 -2.83
C LEU A 35 -13.59 0.43 -4.30
N THR A 36 -13.85 1.49 -5.01
CA THR A 36 -13.89 1.49 -6.47
C THR A 36 -12.51 1.79 -7.05
N SER A 37 -12.34 1.53 -8.34
CA SER A 37 -11.08 1.80 -9.03
C SER A 37 -10.75 3.29 -9.00
N GLY A 38 -9.48 3.59 -8.71
CA GLY A 38 -8.98 4.96 -8.66
C GLY A 38 -9.21 5.67 -7.33
N GLU A 39 -9.93 5.09 -6.36
CA GLU A 39 -10.08 5.71 -5.04
C GLU A 39 -8.82 5.60 -4.19
N PHE A 40 -8.60 6.64 -3.38
CA PHE A 40 -7.54 6.70 -2.39
C PHE A 40 -8.12 6.51 -0.99
N LEU A 41 -7.85 5.35 -0.37
CA LEU A 41 -8.21 5.04 1.01
C LEU A 41 -7.03 5.28 1.94
N SER A 42 -7.23 6.10 2.98
CA SER A 42 -6.34 6.09 4.15
C SER A 42 -6.91 5.24 5.28
N VAL A 43 -6.11 4.27 5.72
CA VAL A 43 -6.34 3.50 6.94
C VAL A 43 -5.67 4.24 8.10
N VAL A 44 -6.47 4.87 8.95
CA VAL A 44 -5.97 5.75 10.02
C VAL A 44 -6.25 5.18 11.41
N GLY A 45 -5.40 5.49 12.36
CA GLY A 45 -5.51 5.04 13.74
C GLY A 45 -4.17 5.05 14.46
N LYS A 46 -4.18 4.95 15.79
CA LYS A 46 -2.98 4.86 16.62
C LYS A 46 -2.14 3.63 16.31
N ASN A 47 -0.93 3.59 16.82
CA ASN A 47 -0.10 2.40 16.71
C ASN A 47 -0.75 1.22 17.46
N GLY A 48 -0.72 0.03 16.85
CA GLY A 48 -1.31 -1.18 17.44
C GLY A 48 -2.80 -1.40 17.16
N THR A 49 -3.51 -0.48 16.46
CA THR A 49 -4.94 -0.63 16.16
C THR A 49 -5.27 -1.64 15.04
N GLY A 50 -4.24 -2.22 14.39
CA GLY A 50 -4.45 -3.25 13.37
C GLY A 50 -4.26 -2.79 11.93
N LYS A 51 -3.76 -1.58 11.66
CA LYS A 51 -3.52 -1.05 10.29
C LYS A 51 -2.68 -2.01 9.45
N SER A 52 -1.47 -2.35 9.89
CA SER A 52 -0.59 -3.29 9.19
C SER A 52 -1.16 -4.71 9.13
N THR A 53 -1.97 -5.10 10.13
CA THR A 53 -2.67 -6.38 10.10
C THR A 53 -3.70 -6.42 8.98
N LEU A 54 -4.47 -5.35 8.79
CA LEU A 54 -5.40 -5.24 7.67
C LEU A 54 -4.66 -5.32 6.32
N ILE A 55 -3.55 -4.60 6.18
CA ILE A 55 -2.71 -4.68 4.98
C ILE A 55 -2.23 -6.12 4.73
N LYS A 56 -1.76 -6.82 5.76
CA LYS A 56 -1.34 -8.22 5.65
C LYS A 56 -2.48 -9.15 5.24
N CYS A 57 -3.71 -8.88 5.70
CA CYS A 57 -4.90 -9.60 5.25
C CYS A 57 -5.20 -9.32 3.76
N LEU A 58 -5.20 -8.05 3.34
CA LEU A 58 -5.42 -7.65 1.94
C LEU A 58 -4.38 -8.21 0.97
N LEU A 59 -3.16 -8.42 1.43
CA LEU A 59 -2.07 -9.01 0.66
C LEU A 59 -1.99 -10.54 0.79
N LYS A 60 -2.90 -11.17 1.56
CA LYS A 60 -2.86 -12.60 1.84
C LYS A 60 -1.50 -13.08 2.40
N ILE A 61 -0.81 -12.19 3.12
CA ILE A 61 0.41 -12.55 3.87
C ILE A 61 0.04 -13.42 5.08
N VAL A 62 -1.15 -13.20 5.61
CA VAL A 62 -1.76 -14.03 6.66
C VAL A 62 -3.01 -14.73 6.12
N ALA A 63 -3.37 -15.87 6.71
CA ALA A 63 -4.58 -16.59 6.31
C ALA A 63 -5.82 -15.81 6.73
N VAL A 64 -6.74 -15.58 5.80
CA VAL A 64 -8.00 -14.88 6.03
C VAL A 64 -9.19 -15.81 5.84
N PRO A 65 -10.33 -15.58 6.53
CA PRO A 65 -11.54 -16.36 6.29
C PRO A 65 -12.00 -16.26 4.83
N ASN A 66 -12.60 -17.32 4.30
CA ASN A 66 -13.22 -17.30 2.99
C ASN A 66 -14.40 -16.32 2.95
N ASN A 67 -14.67 -15.77 1.77
CA ASN A 67 -15.78 -14.86 1.52
C ASN A 67 -15.73 -13.55 2.34
N THR A 68 -14.54 -13.11 2.74
CA THR A 68 -14.37 -11.84 3.48
C THR A 68 -13.68 -10.76 2.67
N ILE A 69 -12.79 -11.12 1.74
CA ILE A 69 -12.06 -10.15 0.91
C ILE A 69 -12.17 -10.56 -0.55
N PHE A 70 -12.62 -9.64 -1.39
CA PHE A 70 -12.78 -9.84 -2.83
C PHE A 70 -12.02 -8.78 -3.61
N PHE A 71 -11.32 -9.19 -4.65
CA PHE A 71 -10.74 -8.33 -5.68
C PHE A 71 -11.45 -8.64 -7.00
N ASP A 72 -12.13 -7.65 -7.58
CA ASP A 72 -12.95 -7.81 -8.81
C ASP A 72 -13.95 -8.99 -8.71
N ASP A 73 -14.66 -9.07 -7.59
CA ASP A 73 -15.62 -10.14 -7.26
C ASP A 73 -15.00 -11.56 -7.11
N ILE A 74 -13.67 -11.66 -7.08
CA ILE A 74 -12.95 -12.91 -6.85
C ILE A 74 -12.46 -12.95 -5.40
N ASP A 75 -12.84 -13.98 -4.63
CA ASP A 75 -12.31 -14.20 -3.28
C ASP A 75 -10.79 -14.25 -3.32
N ILE A 76 -10.15 -13.51 -2.42
CA ILE A 76 -8.69 -13.42 -2.34
C ILE A 76 -8.04 -14.80 -2.16
N ASN A 77 -8.74 -15.75 -1.50
CA ASN A 77 -8.26 -17.10 -1.29
C ASN A 77 -8.22 -17.94 -2.58
N ALA A 78 -9.04 -17.58 -3.58
CA ALA A 78 -9.02 -18.18 -4.90
C ALA A 78 -7.91 -17.61 -5.80
N LEU A 79 -7.32 -16.44 -5.45
CA LEU A 79 -6.24 -15.85 -6.22
C LEU A 79 -4.94 -16.63 -6.04
N LYS A 80 -4.36 -17.09 -7.15
CA LYS A 80 -3.04 -17.76 -7.16
C LYS A 80 -1.88 -16.78 -7.14
N ARG A 81 -2.07 -15.55 -7.65
CA ARG A 81 -1.07 -14.48 -7.73
C ARG A 81 -1.76 -13.14 -7.70
N PHE A 82 -1.12 -12.16 -7.08
CA PHE A 82 -1.51 -10.75 -7.12
C PHE A 82 -0.88 -10.09 -8.35
N TYR A 83 -1.63 -10.04 -9.44
CA TYR A 83 -1.22 -9.26 -10.60
C TYR A 83 -1.60 -7.80 -10.38
N HIS A 84 -0.70 -6.89 -10.74
CA HIS A 84 -0.95 -5.44 -10.66
C HIS A 84 -1.18 -4.89 -9.23
N VAL A 85 -0.67 -5.56 -8.22
CA VAL A 85 -0.61 -5.04 -6.85
C VAL A 85 0.83 -4.65 -6.54
N GLY A 86 1.06 -3.38 -6.21
CA GLY A 86 2.31 -2.87 -5.67
C GLY A 86 2.23 -2.79 -4.15
N TYR A 87 3.27 -3.20 -3.44
CA TYR A 87 3.33 -3.10 -1.99
C TYR A 87 4.62 -2.45 -1.52
N VAL A 88 4.46 -1.43 -0.68
CA VAL A 88 5.54 -0.75 0.03
C VAL A 88 5.39 -1.07 1.51
N PRO A 89 6.21 -1.98 2.07
CA PRO A 89 6.15 -2.35 3.48
C PRO A 89 6.68 -1.24 4.37
N GLN A 90 6.31 -1.29 5.66
CA GLN A 90 6.91 -0.46 6.68
C GLN A 90 8.42 -0.77 6.78
N LYS A 91 9.24 0.29 6.84
CA LYS A 91 10.71 0.18 6.81
C LYS A 91 11.27 -0.73 7.89
N SER A 92 10.68 -0.73 9.09
CA SER A 92 11.12 -1.58 10.22
C SER A 92 10.98 -3.09 9.96
N GLU A 93 10.19 -3.50 8.98
CA GLU A 93 10.01 -4.91 8.59
C GLU A 93 11.06 -5.41 7.59
N ILE A 94 11.96 -4.52 7.13
CA ILE A 94 12.91 -4.85 6.06
C ILE A 94 14.29 -5.06 6.64
N THR A 95 14.79 -6.28 6.54
CA THR A 95 16.17 -6.64 6.86
C THR A 95 16.76 -7.34 5.64
N TYR A 96 17.85 -6.80 5.12
CA TYR A 96 18.59 -7.44 4.03
C TYR A 96 19.84 -8.08 4.59
N GLU A 97 19.88 -9.40 4.62
CA GLU A 97 21.05 -10.17 5.09
C GLU A 97 22.20 -10.19 4.06
N PHE A 98 21.88 -9.96 2.79
CA PHE A 98 22.86 -10.00 1.71
C PHE A 98 23.16 -8.61 1.16
N PRO A 99 24.43 -8.34 0.78
CA PRO A 99 24.80 -7.10 0.10
C PRO A 99 24.24 -7.12 -1.32
N ILE A 100 23.16 -6.37 -1.55
CA ILE A 100 22.51 -6.21 -2.85
C ILE A 100 22.47 -4.73 -3.22
N THR A 101 22.79 -4.39 -4.46
CA THR A 101 22.70 -3.02 -4.96
C THR A 101 21.25 -2.65 -5.32
N VAL A 102 20.95 -1.33 -5.38
CA VAL A 102 19.64 -0.82 -5.83
C VAL A 102 19.30 -1.37 -7.23
N ASN A 103 20.28 -1.37 -8.14
CA ASN A 103 20.11 -1.92 -9.48
C ASN A 103 19.67 -3.39 -9.45
N GLU A 104 20.37 -4.23 -8.71
CA GLU A 104 20.04 -5.66 -8.59
C GLU A 104 18.66 -5.85 -7.97
N PHE A 105 18.36 -5.14 -6.88
CA PHE A 105 17.07 -5.21 -6.20
C PHE A 105 15.87 -4.85 -7.12
N LEU A 106 16.00 -3.78 -7.87
CA LEU A 106 14.96 -3.37 -8.83
C LEU A 106 14.88 -4.31 -10.03
N SER A 107 16.01 -4.91 -10.42
CA SER A 107 16.08 -5.86 -11.52
C SER A 107 15.34 -7.16 -11.24
N TYR A 108 15.33 -7.64 -9.99
CA TYR A 108 14.52 -8.79 -9.57
C TYR A 108 13.02 -8.52 -9.66
N ALA A 109 12.60 -7.26 -9.46
CA ALA A 109 11.20 -6.87 -9.57
C ALA A 109 10.75 -6.68 -11.03
N TYR A 110 11.68 -6.34 -11.93
CA TYR A 110 11.34 -5.97 -13.30
C TYR A 110 12.36 -6.47 -14.34
N LEU A 111 11.96 -7.45 -15.12
CA LEU A 111 12.85 -8.08 -16.11
C LEU A 111 13.15 -7.20 -17.33
N LYS A 112 12.31 -6.20 -17.61
CA LYS A 112 12.45 -5.27 -18.77
C LYS A 112 13.17 -3.97 -18.40
N ARG A 113 14.18 -4.01 -17.58
CA ARG A 113 14.87 -2.84 -17.01
C ARG A 113 15.49 -1.84 -17.99
N LYS A 114 15.53 -2.14 -19.30
CA LYS A 114 16.01 -1.23 -20.34
C LYS A 114 14.89 -0.48 -21.05
N ASP A 115 13.63 -0.66 -20.67
CA ASP A 115 12.54 0.05 -21.31
C ASP A 115 12.41 1.50 -20.80
N ALA A 116 11.71 2.32 -21.58
CA ALA A 116 11.51 3.73 -21.27
C ALA A 116 10.74 3.93 -19.94
N TYR A 117 9.86 2.99 -19.58
CA TYR A 117 9.10 3.07 -18.34
C TYR A 117 9.99 2.87 -17.12
N PHE A 118 10.86 1.86 -17.14
CA PHE A 118 11.85 1.65 -16.07
C PHE A 118 12.67 2.92 -15.84
N THR A 119 13.21 3.48 -16.94
CA THR A 119 14.00 4.72 -16.87
C THR A 119 13.18 5.89 -16.30
N SER A 120 11.90 6.00 -16.67
CA SER A 120 11.03 7.05 -16.14
C SER A 120 10.80 6.94 -14.64
N VAL A 121 10.64 5.72 -14.10
CA VAL A 121 10.50 5.48 -12.65
C VAL A 121 11.78 5.83 -11.90
N ILE A 122 12.94 5.40 -12.41
CA ILE A 122 14.26 5.72 -11.82
C ILE A 122 14.47 7.23 -11.73
N ASN A 123 14.16 7.96 -12.82
CA ASN A 123 14.33 9.40 -12.88
C ASN A 123 13.31 10.12 -11.95
N ALA A 124 12.04 9.70 -11.98
CA ALA A 124 11.00 10.32 -11.15
C ALA A 124 11.26 10.21 -9.64
N LEU A 125 11.97 9.16 -9.22
CA LEU A 125 12.34 8.90 -7.82
C LEU A 125 13.77 9.31 -7.50
N ASP A 126 14.47 9.98 -8.41
CA ASP A 126 15.87 10.42 -8.26
C ASP A 126 16.78 9.30 -7.74
N LEU A 127 16.74 8.13 -8.37
CA LEU A 127 17.53 6.97 -7.97
C LEU A 127 18.88 6.86 -8.66
N ASN A 128 19.16 7.68 -9.69
CA ASN A 128 20.43 7.61 -10.44
C ASN A 128 21.67 7.76 -9.54
N PRO A 129 21.71 8.70 -8.58
CA PRO A 129 22.88 8.87 -7.71
C PRO A 129 23.21 7.65 -6.86
N ILE A 130 22.19 6.87 -6.49
CA ILE A 130 22.30 5.71 -5.57
C ILE A 130 22.15 4.37 -6.29
N TYR A 131 22.07 4.37 -7.63
CA TYR A 131 21.70 3.17 -8.41
C TYR A 131 22.62 1.97 -8.21
N ASN A 132 23.92 2.23 -7.97
CA ASN A 132 24.91 1.20 -7.71
C ASN A 132 25.27 1.05 -6.22
N GLU A 133 24.62 1.83 -5.33
CA GLU A 133 24.85 1.72 -3.91
C GLU A 133 24.24 0.45 -3.33
N ASN A 134 24.83 -0.05 -2.25
CA ASN A 134 24.26 -1.15 -1.48
C ASN A 134 23.02 -0.67 -0.71
N ILE A 135 21.91 -1.43 -0.79
CA ILE A 135 20.66 -1.09 -0.10
C ILE A 135 20.85 -0.84 1.40
N ASN A 136 21.76 -1.59 2.04
CA ASN A 136 22.03 -1.46 3.47
C ASN A 136 22.70 -0.13 3.86
N ASN A 137 23.29 0.57 2.90
CA ASN A 137 23.98 1.85 3.13
C ASN A 137 23.06 3.06 2.88
N LEU A 138 21.82 2.85 2.43
CA LEU A 138 20.90 3.91 2.10
C LEU A 138 20.34 4.61 3.35
N SER A 139 20.13 5.93 3.25
CA SER A 139 19.32 6.66 4.22
C SER A 139 17.87 6.17 4.21
N GLY A 140 17.09 6.53 5.24
CA GLY A 140 15.68 6.16 5.32
C GLY A 140 14.86 6.60 4.11
N GLY A 141 15.02 7.85 3.70
CA GLY A 141 14.31 8.38 2.54
C GLY A 141 14.77 7.75 1.22
N GLN A 142 16.08 7.49 1.07
CA GLN A 142 16.61 6.79 -0.10
C GLN A 142 16.03 5.38 -0.22
N LEU A 143 16.03 4.61 0.86
CA LEU A 143 15.45 3.26 0.87
C LEU A 143 13.95 3.31 0.54
N GLN A 144 13.23 4.27 1.11
CA GLN A 144 11.80 4.45 0.83
C GLN A 144 11.54 4.68 -0.66
N ARG A 145 12.31 5.56 -1.32
CA ARG A 145 12.22 5.80 -2.76
C ARG A 145 12.49 4.53 -3.58
N VAL A 146 13.47 3.73 -3.18
CA VAL A 146 13.77 2.43 -3.82
C VAL A 146 12.60 1.44 -3.68
N LEU A 147 11.97 1.36 -2.51
CA LEU A 147 10.80 0.50 -2.27
C LEU A 147 9.59 0.93 -3.10
N ILE A 148 9.35 2.23 -3.20
CA ILE A 148 8.30 2.79 -4.05
C ILE A 148 8.59 2.45 -5.51
N ALA A 149 9.85 2.65 -5.99
CA ALA A 149 10.23 2.27 -7.35
C ALA A 149 9.90 0.81 -7.64
N ARG A 150 10.30 -0.09 -6.75
CA ARG A 150 10.02 -1.53 -6.87
C ARG A 150 8.52 -1.81 -7.00
N ALA A 151 7.69 -1.16 -6.17
CA ALA A 151 6.25 -1.34 -6.21
C ALA A 151 5.65 -0.84 -7.54
N LEU A 152 6.15 0.28 -8.08
CA LEU A 152 5.66 0.91 -9.31
C LEU A 152 6.08 0.20 -10.59
N LEU A 153 7.24 -0.47 -10.61
CA LEU A 153 7.80 -1.08 -11.82
C LEU A 153 6.84 -2.07 -12.49
N ASN A 154 5.97 -2.73 -11.75
CA ASN A 154 4.96 -3.65 -12.28
C ASN A 154 3.66 -2.96 -12.75
N LYS A 155 3.63 -1.62 -12.82
CA LYS A 155 2.45 -0.83 -13.21
C LYS A 155 1.22 -1.25 -12.42
N PRO A 156 1.24 -1.08 -11.10
CA PRO A 156 0.16 -1.56 -10.25
C PRO A 156 -1.14 -0.81 -10.54
N LYS A 157 -2.25 -1.52 -10.49
CA LYS A 157 -3.61 -0.94 -10.44
C LYS A 157 -4.05 -0.66 -9.00
N LEU A 158 -3.44 -1.36 -8.06
CA LEU A 158 -3.56 -1.17 -6.62
C LEU A 158 -2.17 -0.98 -6.02
N LEU A 159 -1.96 0.17 -5.38
CA LEU A 159 -0.75 0.45 -4.61
C LEU A 159 -1.11 0.46 -3.12
N ILE A 160 -0.44 -0.39 -2.34
CA ILE A 160 -0.61 -0.46 -0.89
C ILE A 160 0.69 0.02 -0.24
N LEU A 161 0.57 1.01 0.68
CA LEU A 161 1.70 1.56 1.41
C LEU A 161 1.44 1.44 2.92
N ASP A 162 2.38 0.84 3.64
CA ASP A 162 2.29 0.69 5.10
C ASP A 162 3.22 1.68 5.80
N GLU A 163 2.62 2.71 6.43
CA GLU A 163 3.31 3.79 7.16
C GLU A 163 4.48 4.43 6.36
N PRO A 164 4.25 4.89 5.10
CA PRO A 164 5.34 5.26 4.20
C PRO A 164 6.10 6.54 4.60
N THR A 165 5.56 7.35 5.51
CA THR A 165 6.15 8.62 5.96
C THR A 165 6.99 8.48 7.23
N VAL A 166 7.00 7.31 7.86
CA VAL A 166 7.75 7.08 9.10
C VAL A 166 9.26 7.09 8.87
N SER A 167 9.97 7.92 9.65
CA SER A 167 11.44 8.01 9.65
C SER A 167 12.05 8.43 8.29
N ILE A 168 11.37 9.30 7.57
CA ILE A 168 11.87 9.94 6.35
C ILE A 168 11.89 11.47 6.52
N ASP A 169 12.76 12.11 5.76
CA ASP A 169 12.92 13.58 5.76
C ASP A 169 11.82 14.29 4.96
N ASN A 170 11.66 15.59 5.18
CA ASN A 170 10.62 16.39 4.52
C ASN A 170 10.74 16.41 2.98
N GLU A 171 11.95 16.36 2.44
CA GLU A 171 12.15 16.33 0.99
C GLU A 171 11.61 15.04 0.38
N SER A 172 11.86 13.93 1.06
CA SER A 172 11.32 12.61 0.67
C SER A 172 9.80 12.54 0.82
N ILE A 173 9.19 13.21 1.82
CA ILE A 173 7.73 13.33 1.97
C ILE A 173 7.15 14.10 0.78
N LEU A 174 7.75 15.24 0.40
CA LEU A 174 7.29 16.02 -0.75
C LEU A 174 7.38 15.21 -2.07
N ALA A 175 8.45 14.47 -2.25
CA ALA A 175 8.58 13.58 -3.41
C ALA A 175 7.51 12.48 -3.42
N LEU A 176 7.20 11.88 -2.27
CA LEU A 176 6.14 10.90 -2.11
C LEU A 176 4.77 11.50 -2.45
N ASN A 177 4.46 12.68 -1.93
CA ASN A 177 3.21 13.40 -2.20
C ASN A 177 2.99 13.59 -3.71
N ASN A 178 4.01 14.06 -4.43
CA ASN A 178 3.93 14.28 -5.87
C ASN A 178 3.66 12.97 -6.63
N ILE A 179 4.28 11.88 -6.20
CA ILE A 179 4.10 10.56 -6.81
C ILE A 179 2.69 10.03 -6.56
N LEU A 180 2.21 10.11 -5.30
CA LEU A 180 0.87 9.63 -4.94
C LEU A 180 -0.20 10.41 -5.68
N LYS A 181 -0.08 11.75 -5.75
CA LYS A 181 -0.98 12.60 -6.51
C LYS A 181 -1.04 12.20 -7.99
N LYS A 182 0.13 12.02 -8.62
CA LYS A 182 0.19 11.60 -10.02
C LYS A 182 -0.46 10.24 -10.24
N LEU A 183 -0.21 9.26 -9.37
CA LEU A 183 -0.79 7.92 -9.48
C LEU A 183 -2.31 7.97 -9.30
N HIS A 184 -2.81 8.79 -8.38
CA HIS A 184 -4.22 9.00 -8.15
C HIS A 184 -4.89 9.67 -9.38
N ASP A 185 -4.27 10.70 -9.95
CA ASP A 185 -4.72 11.34 -11.20
C ASP A 185 -4.74 10.34 -12.38
N GLU A 186 -3.86 9.34 -12.38
CA GLU A 186 -3.81 8.23 -13.34
C GLU A 186 -4.77 7.08 -12.99
N LEU A 187 -5.69 7.27 -12.04
CA LEU A 187 -6.71 6.31 -11.57
C LEU A 187 -6.12 5.02 -10.99
N THR A 188 -4.93 5.07 -10.40
CA THR A 188 -4.41 3.98 -9.58
C THR A 188 -5.18 3.95 -8.25
N THR A 189 -5.74 2.81 -7.88
CA THR A 189 -6.33 2.63 -6.54
C THR A 189 -5.21 2.61 -5.49
N ILE A 190 -5.35 3.40 -4.42
CA ILE A 190 -4.31 3.52 -3.39
C ILE A 190 -4.90 3.19 -2.02
N ILE A 191 -4.21 2.34 -1.27
CA ILE A 191 -4.48 2.10 0.15
C ILE A 191 -3.22 2.48 0.93
N LEU A 192 -3.35 3.42 1.85
CA LEU A 192 -2.24 3.91 2.65
C LEU A 192 -2.58 3.80 4.13
N SER A 193 -1.73 3.14 4.92
CA SER A 193 -1.84 3.21 6.38
C SER A 193 -1.02 4.37 6.91
N THR A 194 -1.58 5.11 7.86
CA THR A 194 -0.85 6.18 8.53
C THR A 194 -1.49 6.54 9.87
N HIS A 195 -0.70 7.14 10.76
CA HIS A 195 -1.18 7.84 11.94
C HIS A 195 -1.13 9.38 11.76
N ASP A 196 -0.61 9.84 10.62
CA ASP A 196 -0.56 11.26 10.24
C ASP A 196 -1.87 11.64 9.54
N LEU A 197 -2.74 12.35 10.28
CA LEU A 197 -4.05 12.75 9.79
C LEU A 197 -3.98 13.88 8.76
N GLU A 198 -2.98 14.76 8.84
CA GLU A 198 -2.82 15.85 7.86
C GLU A 198 -2.42 15.26 6.51
N PHE A 199 -1.48 14.32 6.50
CA PHE A 199 -1.09 13.60 5.30
C PHE A 199 -2.29 12.84 4.69
N ALA A 200 -3.08 12.16 5.53
CA ALA A 200 -4.27 11.46 5.07
C ALA A 200 -5.30 12.43 4.45
N ARG A 201 -5.53 13.60 5.08
CA ARG A 201 -6.46 14.63 4.60
C ARG A 201 -6.12 15.18 3.22
N GLU A 202 -4.82 15.35 2.95
CA GLU A 202 -4.35 15.92 1.68
C GLU A 202 -4.63 15.03 0.48
N HIS A 203 -4.72 13.70 0.68
CA HIS A 203 -4.70 12.73 -0.42
C HIS A 203 -5.97 11.89 -0.57
N SER A 204 -6.77 11.72 0.50
CA SER A 204 -7.74 10.62 0.54
C SER A 204 -9.14 11.01 0.10
N ASP A 205 -9.77 10.13 -0.67
CA ASP A 205 -11.21 10.20 -1.00
C ASP A 205 -12.06 9.61 0.13
N CYS A 206 -11.49 8.65 0.88
CA CYS A 206 -12.18 7.96 1.97
C CYS A 206 -11.20 7.49 3.05
N TYR A 207 -11.73 7.20 4.23
CA TYR A 207 -10.97 6.79 5.41
C TYR A 207 -11.55 5.53 6.02
N LEU A 208 -10.68 4.64 6.46
CA LEU A 208 -11.01 3.56 7.38
C LEU A 208 -10.34 3.85 8.71
N VAL A 209 -11.11 4.25 9.69
CA VAL A 209 -10.63 4.59 11.03
C VAL A 209 -10.65 3.35 11.91
N LEU A 210 -9.51 3.01 12.50
CA LEU A 210 -9.36 1.89 13.43
C LEU A 210 -9.02 2.43 14.82
N ASN A 211 -9.75 2.02 15.85
CA ASN A 211 -9.49 2.44 17.22
C ASN A 211 -8.97 1.31 18.14
N GLU A 212 -8.55 1.67 19.35
CA GLU A 212 -7.99 0.74 20.33
C GLU A 212 -9.03 -0.26 20.89
N LYS A 213 -10.32 -0.02 20.67
CA LYS A 213 -11.42 -0.92 21.08
C LYS A 213 -11.73 -1.98 20.01
N TYR A 214 -10.89 -2.06 18.95
CA TYR A 214 -11.13 -2.93 17.79
C TYR A 214 -12.40 -2.60 17.01
N GLU A 215 -12.88 -1.37 17.12
CA GLU A 215 -13.97 -0.82 16.34
C GLU A 215 -13.40 -0.16 15.09
N HIS A 216 -14.22 -0.06 14.07
CA HIS A 216 -13.86 0.61 12.82
C HIS A 216 -14.99 1.48 12.32
N ARG A 217 -14.65 2.51 11.57
CA ARG A 217 -15.60 3.36 10.85
C ARG A 217 -15.06 3.65 9.45
N PHE A 218 -15.88 3.44 8.44
CA PHE A 218 -15.59 3.83 7.07
C PHE A 218 -16.28 5.16 6.78
N LEU A 219 -15.51 6.17 6.37
CA LEU A 219 -15.94 7.55 6.21
C LEU A 219 -15.58 8.05 4.81
N SER A 220 -16.42 8.91 4.22
CA SER A 220 -16.09 9.65 3.01
C SER A 220 -15.13 10.79 3.33
N GLY A 221 -14.42 11.32 2.32
CA GLY A 221 -13.51 12.46 2.48
C GLY A 221 -14.17 13.73 3.05
N LYS A 222 -15.50 13.84 2.92
CA LYS A 222 -16.29 14.96 3.48
C LYS A 222 -16.44 14.88 4.99
N ASP A 223 -16.31 13.69 5.57
CA ASP A 223 -16.55 13.42 6.99
C ASP A 223 -15.22 13.37 7.78
N TYR A 224 -14.18 14.07 7.28
CA TYR A 224 -12.84 14.07 7.91
C TYR A 224 -12.86 14.50 9.37
N ASP A 225 -13.66 15.50 9.72
CA ASP A 225 -13.72 16.03 11.09
C ASP A 225 -14.21 14.99 12.10
N ASP A 226 -15.03 14.03 11.65
CA ASP A 226 -15.50 12.91 12.49
C ASP A 226 -14.38 11.93 12.86
N ILE A 227 -13.25 11.94 12.15
CA ILE A 227 -12.10 11.07 12.44
C ILE A 227 -11.50 11.39 13.80
N ILE A 228 -11.36 12.68 14.10
CA ILE A 228 -10.72 13.17 15.34
C ILE A 228 -11.48 12.72 16.57
N GLU A 229 -12.82 12.65 16.49
CA GLU A 229 -13.65 12.21 17.59
C GLU A 229 -13.60 10.68 17.82
N TYR A 230 -13.19 9.93 16.79
CA TYR A 230 -13.23 8.47 16.80
C TYR A 230 -11.90 7.81 17.18
N ILE A 231 -10.74 8.47 16.99
CA ILE A 231 -9.40 8.01 17.34
C ILE A 231 -9.07 8.26 18.82
#